data_9d9049f77e570074efc078625a0317f7
#
_entry.id   9d9049f77e570074efc078625a0317f7
#
_cell.length_a   1.000
_cell.length_b   1.000
_cell.length_c   1.000
_cell.angle_alpha   90.00
_cell.angle_beta   90.00
_cell.angle_gamma   90.00
#
_symmetry.space_group_name_H-M   'P 1'
#
loop_
_entity.id
_entity.type
_entity.pdbx_description
1 polymer ?
#
loop_
_entity_poly.entity_id
_entity_poly.type
_entity_poly.pdbx_seq_one_letter_code
_entity_poly.pdbx_strand_id
1 'polypeptide(L)'
;MFRAQAFLIALLPTLASAAGFSGAAAFEFTRHAVAFGPRPSGSEANRQLQAYILAQLKTCKCQVTEDAFTPQTPKGPIAMKNIIAKFPGKSGKAIVITGHYDTKLFPGRKFVGASDGGSSAGLLLELAHVLAGQPRTDDVYLVWLDGEEAVRTEWAGEDNLYGSRHLAELWSKDGMATKIKGLINVDMIGDKHLNIKQEQNSNARLRQLVWRSAADLGYQAYFVNETITIEDDHMEFIKRGIPSLDLIDFDYPPWHTDEDTMDKLSPQSLEIVGTVVLDVIQRLERQ
;
A
#
# COMPACT_ATOMS: atom_id res chain seq x y z
N MET A 1 6.29 25.84 -65.99
CA MET A 1 6.55 26.28 -64.61
C MET A 1 5.65 25.46 -63.67
N PHE A 2 6.13 24.37 -63.10
CA PHE A 2 5.40 23.56 -62.11
C PHE A 2 5.78 24.02 -60.74
N ARG A 3 4.82 24.50 -59.93
CA ARG A 3 4.98 24.81 -58.51
C ARG A 3 4.80 23.56 -57.68
N ALA A 4 5.86 23.09 -57.02
CA ALA A 4 5.74 22.04 -56.01
C ALA A 4 5.14 22.62 -54.73
N GLN A 5 3.98 22.11 -54.33
CA GLN A 5 3.41 22.36 -52.98
C GLN A 5 4.05 21.35 -52.00
N ALA A 6 4.79 21.86 -51.04
CA ALA A 6 5.26 21.07 -49.91
C ALA A 6 4.13 20.93 -48.88
N PHE A 7 3.68 19.69 -48.63
CA PHE A 7 2.80 19.37 -47.53
C PHE A 7 3.61 19.24 -46.24
N LEU A 8 3.39 20.14 -45.32
CA LEU A 8 3.94 20.08 -43.98
C LEU A 8 3.04 19.11 -43.15
N ILE A 9 3.51 17.91 -42.88
CA ILE A 9 2.85 16.97 -41.96
C ILE A 9 3.21 17.40 -40.54
N ALA A 10 2.29 18.04 -39.85
CA ALA A 10 2.43 18.32 -38.42
C ALA A 10 2.27 17.01 -37.62
N LEU A 11 3.36 16.48 -37.07
CA LEU A 11 3.31 15.46 -36.06
C LEU A 11 2.70 16.06 -34.79
N LEU A 12 1.44 15.74 -34.50
CA LEU A 12 0.84 15.95 -33.20
C LEU A 12 1.50 15.00 -32.21
N PRO A 13 2.03 15.49 -31.07
CA PRO A 13 2.50 14.59 -30.02
C PRO A 13 1.31 13.80 -29.51
N THR A 14 1.36 12.49 -29.63
CA THR A 14 0.46 11.59 -28.91
C THR A 14 0.73 11.77 -27.42
N LEU A 15 -0.14 12.48 -26.72
CA LEU A 15 -0.20 12.44 -25.27
C LEU A 15 -0.48 10.97 -24.90
N ALA A 16 0.54 10.27 -24.44
CA ALA A 16 0.34 8.99 -23.79
C ALA A 16 -0.57 9.28 -22.58
N SER A 17 -1.81 8.81 -22.65
CA SER A 17 -2.70 8.81 -21.50
C SER A 17 -1.98 8.05 -20.40
N ALA A 18 -1.76 8.68 -19.24
CA ALA A 18 -1.28 7.97 -18.07
C ALA A 18 -2.25 6.80 -17.84
N ALA A 19 -1.73 5.58 -17.80
CA ALA A 19 -2.55 4.42 -17.53
C ALA A 19 -3.22 4.63 -16.15
N GLY A 20 -4.54 4.53 -16.10
CA GLY A 20 -5.28 4.57 -14.83
C GLY A 20 -4.96 3.33 -14.01
N PHE A 21 -5.28 3.35 -12.73
CA PHE A 21 -5.14 2.17 -11.85
C PHE A 21 -6.09 1.05 -12.32
N SER A 22 -5.59 -0.19 -12.37
CA SER A 22 -6.38 -1.36 -12.77
C SER A 22 -6.68 -2.26 -11.58
N GLY A 23 -7.93 -2.28 -11.14
CA GLY A 23 -8.37 -3.20 -10.10
C GLY A 23 -8.23 -4.67 -10.49
N ALA A 24 -8.38 -4.99 -11.77
CA ALA A 24 -8.17 -6.35 -12.27
C ALA A 24 -6.69 -6.78 -12.14
N ALA A 25 -5.74 -5.89 -12.44
CA ALA A 25 -4.32 -6.19 -12.28
C ALA A 25 -3.96 -6.31 -10.78
N ALA A 26 -4.43 -5.40 -9.93
CA ALA A 26 -4.24 -5.48 -8.48
C ALA A 26 -4.80 -6.79 -7.91
N PHE A 27 -5.97 -7.23 -8.37
CA PHE A 27 -6.59 -8.50 -7.97
C PHE A 27 -5.74 -9.71 -8.37
N GLU A 28 -5.15 -9.69 -9.58
CA GLU A 28 -4.24 -10.75 -10.02
C GLU A 28 -2.95 -10.78 -9.18
N PHE A 29 -2.37 -9.64 -8.84
CA PHE A 29 -1.23 -9.57 -7.92
C PHE A 29 -1.59 -10.10 -6.53
N THR A 30 -2.77 -9.74 -6.01
CA THR A 30 -3.31 -10.29 -4.75
C THR A 30 -3.45 -11.81 -4.84
N ARG A 31 -4.02 -12.32 -5.92
CA ARG A 31 -4.17 -13.77 -6.15
C ARG A 31 -2.82 -14.50 -6.14
N HIS A 32 -1.79 -13.92 -6.73
CA HIS A 32 -0.44 -14.48 -6.68
C HIS A 32 0.14 -14.47 -5.25
N ALA A 33 -0.06 -13.39 -4.48
CA ALA A 33 0.37 -13.32 -3.08
C ALA A 33 -0.31 -14.41 -2.23
N VAL A 34 -1.62 -14.56 -2.39
CA VAL A 34 -2.43 -15.55 -1.66
C VAL A 34 -2.07 -17.00 -2.04
N ALA A 35 -1.63 -17.22 -3.28
CA ALA A 35 -1.25 -18.56 -3.76
C ALA A 35 -0.05 -19.16 -3.03
N PHE A 36 0.80 -18.37 -2.38
CA PHE A 36 1.86 -18.87 -1.49
C PHE A 36 1.31 -19.47 -0.19
N GLY A 37 0.03 -19.26 0.12
CA GLY A 37 -0.61 -19.74 1.35
C GLY A 37 -0.33 -18.87 2.56
N PRO A 38 -0.49 -19.40 3.79
CA PRO A 38 -0.14 -18.70 5.02
C PRO A 38 1.33 -18.28 5.00
N ARG A 39 1.57 -16.99 5.20
CA ARG A 39 2.90 -16.37 5.03
C ARG A 39 3.31 -15.53 6.24
N PRO A 40 3.23 -16.09 7.47
CA PRO A 40 3.67 -15.35 8.64
C PRO A 40 5.14 -14.98 8.51
N SER A 41 5.54 -13.87 9.14
CA SER A 41 6.91 -13.35 9.11
C SER A 41 7.94 -14.43 9.37
N GLY A 42 9.02 -14.44 8.58
CA GLY A 42 10.11 -15.42 8.69
C GLY A 42 9.80 -16.80 8.10
N SER A 43 8.59 -17.07 7.60
CA SER A 43 8.24 -18.33 6.93
C SER A 43 8.83 -18.42 5.52
N GLU A 44 8.83 -19.64 4.95
CA GLU A 44 9.24 -19.84 3.55
C GLU A 44 8.26 -19.16 2.58
N ALA A 45 6.95 -19.26 2.83
CA ALA A 45 5.94 -18.58 2.01
C ALA A 45 6.10 -17.07 2.01
N ASN A 46 6.44 -16.46 3.17
CA ASN A 46 6.75 -15.04 3.28
C ASN A 46 7.97 -14.67 2.43
N ARG A 47 9.06 -15.45 2.48
CA ARG A 47 10.25 -15.26 1.62
C ARG A 47 9.94 -15.42 0.12
N GLN A 48 9.06 -16.34 -0.25
CA GLN A 48 8.63 -16.51 -1.65
C GLN A 48 7.83 -15.30 -2.14
N LEU A 49 6.94 -14.74 -1.31
CA LEU A 49 6.23 -13.52 -1.64
C LEU A 49 7.20 -12.32 -1.76
N GLN A 50 8.20 -12.19 -0.86
CA GLN A 50 9.25 -11.16 -0.99
C GLN A 50 9.95 -11.27 -2.35
N ALA A 51 10.36 -12.48 -2.73
CA ALA A 51 11.03 -12.71 -4.02
C ALA A 51 10.11 -12.37 -5.22
N TYR A 52 8.82 -12.66 -5.11
CA TYR A 52 7.82 -12.29 -6.12
C TYR A 52 7.69 -10.77 -6.25
N ILE A 53 7.50 -10.04 -5.13
CA ILE A 53 7.42 -8.57 -5.11
C ILE A 53 8.68 -7.97 -5.76
N LEU A 54 9.86 -8.40 -5.33
CA LEU A 54 11.13 -7.92 -5.89
C LEU A 54 11.27 -8.19 -7.39
N ALA A 55 10.76 -9.34 -7.87
CA ALA A 55 10.77 -9.68 -9.29
C ALA A 55 9.86 -8.74 -10.11
N GLN A 56 8.67 -8.40 -9.61
CA GLN A 56 7.76 -7.45 -10.25
C GLN A 56 8.38 -6.05 -10.31
N LEU A 57 8.99 -5.59 -9.23
CA LEU A 57 9.61 -4.26 -9.15
C LEU A 57 10.77 -4.04 -10.15
N LYS A 58 11.43 -5.09 -10.65
CA LYS A 58 12.48 -4.97 -11.66
C LYS A 58 12.03 -4.27 -12.94
N THR A 59 10.74 -4.33 -13.26
CA THR A 59 10.17 -3.70 -14.47
C THR A 59 9.68 -2.28 -14.23
N CYS A 60 9.59 -1.83 -12.97
CA CYS A 60 8.92 -0.57 -12.59
C CYS A 60 9.81 0.68 -12.64
N LYS A 61 11.08 0.56 -13.02
CA LYS A 61 12.04 1.69 -13.09
C LYS A 61 12.10 2.50 -11.78
N CYS A 62 12.01 1.83 -10.64
CA CYS A 62 12.13 2.40 -9.30
C CYS A 62 13.48 2.01 -8.65
N GLN A 63 13.83 2.71 -7.58
CA GLN A 63 14.93 2.33 -6.70
C GLN A 63 14.39 1.43 -5.60
N VAL A 64 14.91 0.21 -5.48
CA VAL A 64 14.44 -0.77 -4.50
C VAL A 64 15.44 -0.88 -3.35
N THR A 65 14.93 -0.83 -2.13
CA THR A 65 15.68 -1.10 -0.90
C THR A 65 15.03 -2.28 -0.17
N GLU A 66 15.83 -3.26 0.20
CA GLU A 66 15.45 -4.36 1.08
C GLU A 66 15.91 -3.99 2.50
N ASP A 67 14.96 -3.56 3.34
CA ASP A 67 15.19 -3.16 4.72
C ASP A 67 15.02 -4.38 5.64
N ALA A 68 16.10 -5.14 5.80
CA ALA A 68 16.12 -6.37 6.59
C ALA A 68 16.45 -6.08 8.06
N PHE A 69 15.66 -6.66 8.97
CA PHE A 69 15.84 -6.52 10.41
C PHE A 69 15.45 -7.81 11.14
N THR A 70 15.84 -7.92 12.41
CA THR A 70 15.57 -9.13 13.20
C THR A 70 15.14 -8.72 14.61
N PRO A 71 13.84 -8.45 14.82
CA PRO A 71 13.34 -8.06 16.14
C PRO A 71 13.31 -9.25 17.09
N GLN A 72 13.37 -8.96 18.39
CA GLN A 72 13.02 -9.93 19.41
C GLN A 72 11.50 -10.07 19.49
N THR A 73 11.01 -11.27 19.33
CA THR A 73 9.58 -11.58 19.43
C THR A 73 9.34 -12.52 20.61
N PRO A 74 8.10 -12.73 21.03
CA PRO A 74 7.77 -13.70 22.07
C PRO A 74 8.20 -15.16 21.77
N LYS A 75 8.50 -15.45 20.50
CA LYS A 75 9.03 -16.76 20.05
C LYS A 75 10.53 -16.74 19.73
N GLY A 76 11.24 -15.69 20.16
CA GLY A 76 12.64 -15.46 19.83
C GLY A 76 12.84 -14.55 18.63
N PRO A 77 14.08 -14.38 18.14
CA PRO A 77 14.37 -13.52 17.00
C PRO A 77 13.75 -14.09 15.72
N ILE A 78 13.07 -13.24 14.96
CA ILE A 78 12.50 -13.59 13.64
C ILE A 78 13.08 -12.64 12.60
N ALA A 79 13.65 -13.19 11.52
CA ALA A 79 14.13 -12.37 10.41
C ALA A 79 12.94 -11.83 9.61
N MET A 80 12.82 -10.53 9.50
CA MET A 80 11.79 -9.78 8.80
C MET A 80 12.41 -8.85 7.75
N LYS A 81 11.61 -8.38 6.79
CA LYS A 81 12.10 -7.51 5.74
C LYS A 81 11.00 -6.59 5.21
N ASN A 82 11.14 -5.28 5.39
CA ASN A 82 10.37 -4.33 4.61
C ASN A 82 10.95 -4.22 3.18
N ILE A 83 10.08 -4.07 2.18
CA ILE A 83 10.48 -3.82 0.79
C ILE A 83 10.04 -2.40 0.44
N ILE A 84 10.98 -1.57 0.01
CA ILE A 84 10.75 -0.16 -0.28
C ILE A 84 11.06 0.11 -1.74
N ALA A 85 10.06 0.54 -2.51
CA ALA A 85 10.21 1.00 -3.88
C ALA A 85 10.09 2.53 -3.92
N LYS A 86 11.19 3.22 -4.26
CA LYS A 86 11.22 4.66 -4.42
C LYS A 86 11.10 5.04 -5.89
N PHE A 87 10.12 5.87 -6.23
CA PHE A 87 9.95 6.55 -7.50
C PHE A 87 10.43 7.99 -7.35
N PRO A 88 11.61 8.36 -7.89
CA PRO A 88 12.24 9.63 -7.56
C PRO A 88 11.52 10.83 -8.20
N GLY A 89 11.35 11.87 -7.39
CA GLY A 89 10.90 13.21 -7.77
C GLY A 89 12.02 14.23 -7.78
N LYS A 90 11.68 15.51 -7.79
CA LYS A 90 12.64 16.63 -7.88
C LYS A 90 12.58 17.62 -6.71
N SER A 91 11.53 17.58 -5.89
CA SER A 91 11.30 18.58 -4.83
C SER A 91 12.10 18.32 -3.54
N GLY A 92 12.57 17.08 -3.33
CA GLY A 92 13.14 16.64 -2.06
C GLY A 92 12.08 16.35 -0.98
N LYS A 93 10.79 16.44 -1.31
CA LYS A 93 9.67 16.00 -0.47
C LYS A 93 9.22 14.60 -0.88
N ALA A 94 8.44 13.95 -0.03
CA ALA A 94 8.01 12.59 -0.23
C ALA A 94 6.52 12.37 0.09
N ILE A 95 5.94 11.41 -0.61
CA ILE A 95 4.63 10.83 -0.36
C ILE A 95 4.85 9.33 -0.17
N VAL A 96 4.20 8.72 0.80
CA VAL A 96 4.41 7.32 1.16
C VAL A 96 3.08 6.58 1.14
N ILE A 97 3.07 5.39 0.51
CA ILE A 97 1.95 4.45 0.61
C ILE A 97 2.51 3.17 1.21
N THR A 98 1.89 2.71 2.29
CA THR A 98 2.30 1.49 2.99
C THR A 98 1.17 0.47 3.01
N GLY A 99 1.51 -0.78 3.28
CA GLY A 99 0.60 -1.85 3.61
C GLY A 99 1.41 -3.10 3.94
N HIS A 100 0.90 -3.91 4.85
CA HIS A 100 1.59 -5.14 5.22
C HIS A 100 1.39 -6.25 4.17
N TYR A 101 2.23 -7.28 4.22
CA TYR A 101 2.15 -8.41 3.31
C TYR A 101 2.26 -9.78 4.01
N ASP A 102 2.62 -9.80 5.29
CA ASP A 102 2.61 -10.99 6.11
C ASP A 102 1.18 -11.43 6.48
N THR A 103 1.01 -12.58 7.10
CA THR A 103 -0.26 -13.05 7.63
C THR A 103 -0.11 -13.46 9.06
N LYS A 104 -1.21 -13.37 9.81
CA LYS A 104 -1.33 -13.95 11.13
C LYS A 104 -0.96 -15.42 11.14
N LEU A 105 -0.20 -15.84 12.15
CA LEU A 105 0.07 -17.24 12.40
C LEU A 105 -1.00 -17.85 13.32
N PHE A 106 -1.89 -18.64 12.75
CA PHE A 106 -2.84 -19.45 13.51
C PHE A 106 -2.43 -20.91 13.50
N PRO A 107 -1.90 -21.47 14.62
CA PRO A 107 -1.50 -22.88 14.66
C PRO A 107 -2.66 -23.82 14.32
N GLY A 108 -2.43 -24.72 13.36
CA GLY A 108 -3.43 -25.71 12.93
C GLY A 108 -4.52 -25.17 11.99
N ARG A 109 -4.49 -23.90 11.61
CA ARG A 109 -5.43 -23.28 10.66
C ARG A 109 -4.72 -22.87 9.36
N LYS A 110 -5.51 -22.71 8.30
CA LYS A 110 -5.01 -22.30 6.98
C LYS A 110 -5.48 -20.86 6.65
N PHE A 111 -5.08 -19.92 7.47
CA PHE A 111 -5.36 -18.50 7.22
C PHE A 111 -4.44 -17.98 6.11
N VAL A 112 -5.02 -17.65 4.96
CA VAL A 112 -4.27 -17.17 3.80
C VAL A 112 -4.28 -15.66 3.65
N GLY A 113 -5.08 -14.93 4.43
CA GLY A 113 -5.12 -13.47 4.46
C GLY A 113 -5.25 -12.88 3.07
N ALA A 114 -6.41 -13.08 2.41
CA ALA A 114 -6.58 -12.58 1.06
C ALA A 114 -6.85 -11.07 1.06
N SER A 115 -7.71 -10.58 1.96
CA SER A 115 -7.86 -9.17 2.22
C SER A 115 -6.75 -8.68 3.13
N ASP A 116 -6.51 -9.42 4.21
CA ASP A 116 -5.57 -9.13 5.27
C ASP A 116 -4.13 -9.44 4.83
N GLY A 117 -3.36 -8.40 4.52
CA GLY A 117 -2.03 -8.41 3.94
C GLY A 117 -1.97 -8.75 2.44
N GLY A 118 -2.91 -9.52 1.90
CA GLY A 118 -2.92 -9.88 0.47
C GLY A 118 -3.36 -8.72 -0.42
N SER A 119 -4.44 -8.03 -0.05
CA SER A 119 -5.01 -6.94 -0.84
C SER A 119 -4.08 -5.73 -0.92
N SER A 120 -3.44 -5.38 0.18
CA SER A 120 -2.42 -4.31 0.25
C SER A 120 -1.20 -4.66 -0.61
N ALA A 121 -0.68 -5.89 -0.51
CA ALA A 121 0.45 -6.32 -1.32
C ALA A 121 0.16 -6.20 -2.82
N GLY A 122 -1.04 -6.61 -3.26
CA GLY A 122 -1.46 -6.53 -4.67
C GLY A 122 -1.70 -5.11 -5.14
N LEU A 123 -2.35 -4.26 -4.35
CA LEU A 123 -2.59 -2.85 -4.67
C LEU A 123 -1.28 -2.10 -4.86
N LEU A 124 -0.32 -2.29 -3.95
CA LEU A 124 0.99 -1.65 -4.03
C LEU A 124 1.77 -2.07 -5.29
N LEU A 125 1.65 -3.33 -5.74
CA LEU A 125 2.28 -3.78 -6.99
C LEU A 125 1.66 -3.09 -8.20
N GLU A 126 0.35 -2.96 -8.27
CA GLU A 126 -0.29 -2.23 -9.37
C GLU A 126 0.07 -0.74 -9.35
N LEU A 127 0.10 -0.11 -8.17
CA LEU A 127 0.62 1.26 -8.05
C LEU A 127 2.05 1.38 -8.58
N ALA A 128 2.92 0.41 -8.30
CA ALA A 128 4.29 0.41 -8.80
C ALA A 128 4.34 0.40 -10.33
N HIS A 129 3.49 -0.39 -10.98
CA HIS A 129 3.38 -0.43 -12.44
C HIS A 129 2.82 0.88 -13.01
N VAL A 130 1.77 1.44 -12.40
CA VAL A 130 1.17 2.72 -12.81
C VAL A 130 2.16 3.88 -12.67
N LEU A 131 2.95 3.90 -11.59
CA LEU A 131 3.93 4.95 -11.32
C LEU A 131 5.19 4.84 -12.20
N ALA A 132 5.41 3.68 -12.84
CA ALA A 132 6.62 3.39 -13.59
C ALA A 132 6.85 4.37 -14.75
N GLY A 133 8.02 5.03 -14.75
CA GLY A 133 8.45 5.90 -15.84
C GLY A 133 7.69 7.22 -15.98
N GLN A 134 6.79 7.55 -15.06
CA GLN A 134 6.09 8.83 -15.04
C GLN A 134 6.93 9.90 -14.36
N PRO A 135 7.05 11.11 -14.95
CA PRO A 135 7.71 12.23 -14.29
C PRO A 135 6.87 12.68 -13.09
N ARG A 136 7.54 13.08 -12.00
CA ARG A 136 6.86 13.50 -10.77
C ARG A 136 7.59 14.62 -10.03
N THR A 137 6.85 15.32 -9.20
CA THR A 137 7.36 16.42 -8.39
C THR A 137 8.03 15.87 -7.12
N ASP A 138 7.32 15.08 -6.37
CA ASP A 138 7.79 14.52 -5.11
C ASP A 138 8.28 13.09 -5.27
N ASP A 139 9.16 12.65 -4.40
CA ASP A 139 9.46 11.22 -4.28
C ASP A 139 8.20 10.47 -3.85
N VAL A 140 7.87 9.36 -4.50
CA VAL A 140 6.82 8.45 -4.04
C VAL A 140 7.46 7.16 -3.57
N TYR A 141 7.15 6.77 -2.34
CA TYR A 141 7.58 5.52 -1.74
C TYR A 141 6.41 4.57 -1.63
N LEU A 142 6.54 3.36 -2.15
CA LEU A 142 5.65 2.24 -1.90
C LEU A 142 6.38 1.28 -0.98
N VAL A 143 5.74 0.92 0.13
CA VAL A 143 6.38 0.13 1.19
C VAL A 143 5.52 -1.07 1.55
N TRP A 144 6.04 -2.26 1.29
CA TRP A 144 5.51 -3.52 1.80
C TRP A 144 6.10 -3.76 3.18
N LEU A 145 5.29 -3.69 4.23
CA LEU A 145 5.68 -3.87 5.62
C LEU A 145 5.61 -5.35 6.01
N ASP A 146 6.60 -5.83 6.74
CA ASP A 146 6.66 -7.21 7.29
C ASP A 146 6.44 -7.17 8.79
N GLY A 147 5.69 -8.12 9.32
CA GLY A 147 5.49 -8.26 10.76
C GLY A 147 4.54 -7.22 11.34
N GLU A 148 3.51 -6.86 10.62
CA GLU A 148 2.36 -6.16 11.16
C GLU A 148 1.70 -7.03 12.21
N GLU A 149 1.51 -8.30 11.88
CA GLU A 149 0.79 -9.27 12.66
C GLU A 149 1.50 -9.72 13.94
N ALA A 150 0.74 -9.84 15.02
CA ALA A 150 1.23 -10.38 16.27
C ALA A 150 1.68 -11.83 16.12
N VAL A 151 2.86 -12.15 16.68
CA VAL A 151 3.42 -13.52 16.65
C VAL A 151 2.67 -14.47 17.59
N ARG A 152 2.07 -13.94 18.68
CA ARG A 152 1.10 -14.65 19.52
C ARG A 152 -0.30 -14.53 18.95
N THR A 153 -1.24 -15.22 19.58
CA THR A 153 -2.65 -15.16 19.18
C THR A 153 -3.25 -13.79 19.47
N GLU A 154 -2.99 -13.26 20.67
CA GLU A 154 -3.51 -11.98 21.10
C GLU A 154 -2.68 -10.83 20.51
N TRP A 155 -3.37 -9.76 20.13
CA TRP A 155 -2.75 -8.47 19.80
C TRP A 155 -2.49 -7.71 21.11
N ALA A 156 -1.25 -7.72 21.57
CA ALA A 156 -0.92 -7.14 22.86
C ALA A 156 0.49 -6.59 22.94
N GLY A 157 0.62 -5.39 23.53
CA GLY A 157 1.90 -4.74 23.79
C GLY A 157 2.66 -4.43 22.50
N GLU A 158 3.91 -4.84 22.44
CA GLU A 158 4.80 -4.61 21.28
C GLU A 158 4.92 -5.85 20.37
N ASP A 159 4.10 -6.89 20.58
CA ASP A 159 4.08 -8.09 19.75
C ASP A 159 3.26 -7.90 18.47
N ASN A 160 3.54 -6.85 17.73
CA ASN A 160 2.89 -6.46 16.47
C ASN A 160 3.67 -5.30 15.84
N LEU A 161 3.28 -4.85 14.66
CA LEU A 161 3.75 -3.63 13.99
C LEU A 161 5.29 -3.52 13.93
N TYR A 162 5.97 -4.67 13.79
CA TYR A 162 7.44 -4.73 13.84
C TYR A 162 8.07 -3.96 12.70
N GLY A 163 7.53 -4.09 11.47
CA GLY A 163 8.06 -3.46 10.27
C GLY A 163 7.88 -1.96 10.28
N SER A 164 6.68 -1.48 10.58
CA SER A 164 6.39 -0.04 10.66
C SER A 164 7.13 0.64 11.79
N ARG A 165 7.23 -0.02 12.96
CA ARG A 165 7.99 0.49 14.11
C ARG A 165 9.47 0.65 13.76
N HIS A 166 10.08 -0.37 13.15
CA HIS A 166 11.46 -0.35 12.70
C HIS A 166 11.70 0.78 11.69
N LEU A 167 10.88 0.86 10.66
CA LEU A 167 11.03 1.83 9.58
C LEU A 167 10.78 3.27 10.06
N ALA A 168 9.75 3.49 10.87
CA ALA A 168 9.44 4.81 11.41
C ALA A 168 10.55 5.32 12.34
N GLU A 169 11.19 4.44 13.11
CA GLU A 169 12.34 4.77 13.92
C GLU A 169 13.56 5.14 13.04
N LEU A 170 13.83 4.37 12.00
CA LEU A 170 14.91 4.64 11.05
C LEU A 170 14.70 6.00 10.38
N TRP A 171 13.51 6.28 9.84
CA TRP A 171 13.18 7.52 9.16
C TRP A 171 13.13 8.75 10.07
N SER A 172 12.88 8.55 11.35
CA SER A 172 13.01 9.62 12.36
C SER A 172 14.47 10.01 12.58
N LYS A 173 15.38 9.02 12.57
CA LYS A 173 16.82 9.23 12.83
C LYS A 173 17.57 9.82 11.63
N ASP A 174 17.21 9.43 10.41
CA ASP A 174 17.88 9.86 9.16
C ASP A 174 17.29 11.15 8.57
N GLY A 175 16.25 11.72 9.20
CA GLY A 175 15.60 12.96 8.80
C GLY A 175 14.58 12.80 7.67
N MET A 176 14.27 11.57 7.23
CA MET A 176 13.25 11.31 6.22
C MET A 176 11.87 11.75 6.71
N ALA A 177 11.56 11.60 8.00
CA ALA A 177 10.29 11.99 8.60
C ALA A 177 9.89 13.44 8.27
N THR A 178 10.84 14.37 8.19
CA THR A 178 10.59 15.80 7.90
C THR A 178 10.31 16.10 6.42
N LYS A 179 10.54 15.14 5.55
CA LYS A 179 10.32 15.26 4.09
C LYS A 179 8.94 14.76 3.69
N ILE A 180 8.32 13.90 4.52
CA ILE A 180 7.06 13.23 4.19
C ILE A 180 5.89 14.22 4.34
N LYS A 181 5.21 14.50 3.23
CA LYS A 181 3.98 15.31 3.18
C LYS A 181 2.76 14.56 3.68
N GLY A 182 2.74 13.25 3.49
CA GLY A 182 1.69 12.34 3.92
C GLY A 182 2.04 10.89 3.67
N LEU A 183 1.62 10.05 4.60
CA LEU A 183 1.69 8.59 4.51
C LEU A 183 0.26 8.05 4.53
N ILE A 184 -0.05 7.14 3.62
CA ILE A 184 -1.31 6.42 3.58
C ILE A 184 -1.01 4.94 3.75
N ASN A 185 -1.48 4.38 4.84
CA ASN A 185 -1.51 2.93 5.04
C ASN A 185 -2.77 2.37 4.37
N VAL A 186 -2.67 1.23 3.74
CA VAL A 186 -3.81 0.51 3.16
C VAL A 186 -3.85 -0.89 3.70
N ASP A 187 -4.96 -1.26 4.31
CA ASP A 187 -5.18 -2.59 4.88
C ASP A 187 -6.61 -3.08 4.64
N MET A 188 -6.76 -4.39 4.39
CA MET A 188 -8.04 -5.07 4.15
C MET A 188 -8.97 -4.37 3.14
N ILE A 189 -8.42 -3.87 2.03
CA ILE A 189 -9.11 -2.99 1.08
C ILE A 189 -9.75 -3.75 -0.11
N GLY A 190 -9.84 -5.08 -0.01
CA GLY A 190 -10.30 -5.93 -1.11
C GLY A 190 -11.75 -6.41 -1.00
N ASP A 191 -12.46 -6.20 0.11
CA ASP A 191 -13.81 -6.73 0.34
C ASP A 191 -14.79 -6.38 -0.77
N LYS A 192 -15.60 -7.37 -1.19
CA LYS A 192 -16.72 -7.16 -2.14
C LYS A 192 -17.72 -6.12 -1.68
N HIS A 193 -17.86 -5.93 -0.37
CA HIS A 193 -18.78 -4.99 0.28
C HIS A 193 -18.03 -3.81 0.88
N LEU A 194 -17.03 -3.30 0.17
CA LEU A 194 -16.13 -2.23 0.59
C LEU A 194 -16.81 -1.12 1.38
N ASN A 195 -16.35 -0.87 2.62
CA ASN A 195 -16.91 0.13 3.53
C ASN A 195 -15.82 0.82 4.37
N ILE A 196 -15.12 1.78 3.76
CA ILE A 196 -14.02 2.50 4.41
C ILE A 196 -14.59 3.56 5.36
N LYS A 197 -14.32 3.41 6.66
CA LYS A 197 -14.68 4.37 7.72
C LYS A 197 -13.53 5.34 8.01
N GLN A 198 -13.86 6.49 8.62
CA GLN A 198 -12.86 7.48 9.02
C GLN A 198 -12.12 7.00 10.28
N GLU A 199 -10.87 6.58 10.14
CA GLU A 199 -10.03 6.24 11.27
C GLU A 199 -9.67 7.53 12.06
N GLN A 200 -9.90 7.54 13.38
CA GLN A 200 -9.88 8.78 14.18
C GLN A 200 -8.48 9.25 14.58
N ASN A 201 -7.51 8.35 14.74
CA ASN A 201 -6.12 8.70 15.04
C ASN A 201 -5.40 9.30 13.83
N SER A 202 -5.92 9.03 12.63
CA SER A 202 -5.39 9.50 11.36
C SER A 202 -5.32 11.02 11.26
N ASN A 203 -4.31 11.51 10.54
CA ASN A 203 -4.13 12.94 10.28
C ASN A 203 -5.38 13.55 9.61
N ALA A 204 -6.00 14.53 10.26
CA ALA A 204 -7.27 15.12 9.83
C ALA A 204 -7.20 15.75 8.42
N ARG A 205 -6.05 16.36 8.04
CA ARG A 205 -5.86 16.94 6.70
C ARG A 205 -5.81 15.87 5.63
N LEU A 206 -5.10 14.75 5.87
CA LEU A 206 -5.05 13.62 4.93
C LEU A 206 -6.42 12.97 4.81
N ARG A 207 -7.14 12.77 5.92
CA ARG A 207 -8.49 12.23 5.92
C ARG A 207 -9.44 13.09 5.07
N GLN A 208 -9.45 14.40 5.27
CA GLN A 208 -10.25 15.32 4.45
C GLN A 208 -9.87 15.23 2.96
N LEU A 209 -8.58 15.12 2.65
CA LEU A 209 -8.08 15.02 1.28
C LEU A 209 -8.58 13.74 0.60
N VAL A 210 -8.50 12.60 1.27
CA VAL A 210 -8.95 11.29 0.77
C VAL A 210 -10.46 11.28 0.54
N TRP A 211 -11.27 11.71 1.54
CA TRP A 211 -12.74 11.73 1.40
C TRP A 211 -13.20 12.69 0.30
N ARG A 212 -12.51 13.82 0.14
CA ARG A 212 -12.77 14.72 -1.01
C ARG A 212 -12.39 14.07 -2.34
N SER A 213 -11.24 13.40 -2.41
CA SER A 213 -10.83 12.66 -3.61
C SER A 213 -11.87 11.60 -3.98
N ALA A 214 -12.30 10.80 -3.01
CA ALA A 214 -13.34 9.78 -3.23
C ALA A 214 -14.65 10.40 -3.74
N ALA A 215 -15.09 11.53 -3.17
CA ALA A 215 -16.29 12.23 -3.62
C ALA A 215 -16.15 12.80 -5.04
N ASP A 216 -15.04 13.45 -5.36
CA ASP A 216 -14.77 14.01 -6.69
C ASP A 216 -14.70 12.93 -7.78
N LEU A 217 -14.31 11.70 -7.43
CA LEU A 217 -14.26 10.52 -8.30
C LEU A 217 -15.58 9.74 -8.35
N GLY A 218 -16.59 10.13 -7.54
CA GLY A 218 -17.89 9.45 -7.49
C GLY A 218 -17.92 8.21 -6.59
N TYR A 219 -16.91 8.02 -5.72
CA TYR A 219 -16.77 6.86 -4.83
C TYR A 219 -17.21 7.11 -3.39
N GLN A 220 -17.94 8.21 -3.11
CA GLN A 220 -18.40 8.57 -1.76
C GLN A 220 -19.26 7.51 -1.06
N ALA A 221 -19.86 6.59 -1.82
CA ALA A 221 -20.65 5.50 -1.25
C ALA A 221 -19.79 4.44 -0.53
N TYR A 222 -18.49 4.38 -0.84
CA TYR A 222 -17.54 3.43 -0.26
C TYR A 222 -16.66 4.06 0.83
N PHE A 223 -16.59 5.39 0.88
CA PHE A 223 -15.87 6.18 1.90
C PHE A 223 -16.88 6.90 2.77
N VAL A 224 -17.38 6.17 3.77
CA VAL A 224 -18.51 6.62 4.58
C VAL A 224 -18.10 7.62 5.67
N ASN A 225 -19.09 8.35 6.23
CA ASN A 225 -18.83 9.32 7.28
C ASN A 225 -18.84 8.72 8.70
N GLU A 226 -18.97 7.40 8.81
CA GLU A 226 -18.80 6.70 10.09
C GLU A 226 -17.35 6.74 10.53
N THR A 227 -17.12 6.60 11.82
CA THR A 227 -15.80 6.65 12.41
C THR A 227 -15.43 5.34 13.09
N ILE A 228 -14.13 5.04 13.09
CA ILE A 228 -13.55 3.89 13.76
C ILE A 228 -12.23 4.31 14.42
N THR A 229 -11.78 3.58 15.43
CA THR A 229 -10.46 3.74 16.03
C THR A 229 -9.74 2.42 15.97
N ILE A 230 -8.63 2.37 15.26
CA ILE A 230 -7.83 1.17 15.01
C ILE A 230 -6.38 1.44 15.42
N GLU A 231 -5.71 0.42 15.94
CA GLU A 231 -4.26 0.40 16.10
C GLU A 231 -3.67 -0.42 14.94
N ASP A 232 -2.92 0.23 14.07
CA ASP A 232 -2.34 -0.34 12.86
C ASP A 232 -1.00 0.36 12.52
N ASP A 233 -0.31 -0.05 11.49
CA ASP A 233 1.00 0.42 11.03
C ASP A 233 1.15 1.94 10.98
N HIS A 234 0.09 2.67 10.60
CA HIS A 234 0.08 4.14 10.55
C HIS A 234 0.41 4.78 11.91
N MET A 235 0.07 4.11 13.02
CA MET A 235 0.29 4.63 14.37
C MET A 235 1.77 4.78 14.70
N GLU A 236 2.62 3.88 14.23
CA GLU A 236 4.05 3.95 14.48
C GLU A 236 4.70 5.17 13.80
N PHE A 237 4.17 5.59 12.66
CA PHE A 237 4.59 6.80 11.98
C PHE A 237 4.03 8.07 12.65
N ILE A 238 2.77 8.06 13.10
CA ILE A 238 2.15 9.17 13.85
C ILE A 238 2.94 9.46 15.14
N LYS A 239 3.32 8.43 15.90
CA LYS A 239 4.12 8.55 17.14
C LYS A 239 5.45 9.30 16.89
N ARG A 240 5.93 9.33 15.65
CA ARG A 240 7.18 10.00 15.23
C ARG A 240 6.94 11.29 14.44
N GLY A 241 5.72 11.83 14.48
CA GLY A 241 5.35 13.11 13.88
C GLY A 241 5.19 13.08 12.35
N ILE A 242 5.12 11.89 11.73
CA ILE A 242 4.83 11.75 10.30
C ILE A 242 3.32 11.83 10.11
N PRO A 243 2.81 12.76 9.27
CA PRO A 243 1.38 12.82 8.96
C PRO A 243 0.93 11.53 8.28
N SER A 244 0.15 10.70 8.96
CA SER A 244 -0.26 9.39 8.47
C SER A 244 -1.78 9.20 8.55
N LEU A 245 -2.30 8.38 7.66
CA LEU A 245 -3.70 8.01 7.55
C LEU A 245 -3.78 6.51 7.33
N ASP A 246 -4.80 5.90 7.92
CA ASP A 246 -5.18 4.52 7.65
C ASP A 246 -6.42 4.43 6.78
N LEU A 247 -6.36 3.63 5.73
CA LEU A 247 -7.48 3.21 4.89
C LEU A 247 -7.71 1.73 5.10
N ILE A 248 -8.66 1.42 5.95
CA ILE A 248 -8.98 0.05 6.34
C ILE A 248 -10.48 -0.22 6.23
N ASP A 249 -10.85 -1.38 5.68
CA ASP A 249 -12.20 -1.93 5.79
C ASP A 249 -12.25 -2.95 6.92
N PHE A 250 -12.63 -2.50 8.12
CA PHE A 250 -12.73 -3.36 9.30
C PHE A 250 -14.13 -3.98 9.48
N ASP A 251 -15.08 -3.67 8.59
CA ASP A 251 -16.40 -4.33 8.55
C ASP A 251 -16.35 -5.64 7.72
N TYR A 252 -15.26 -6.35 7.80
CA TYR A 252 -14.96 -7.56 7.02
C TYR A 252 -15.12 -8.83 7.88
N PRO A 253 -16.27 -9.53 7.83
CA PRO A 253 -16.52 -10.70 8.68
C PRO A 253 -15.51 -11.87 8.55
N PRO A 254 -14.87 -12.11 7.37
CA PRO A 254 -13.84 -13.13 7.24
C PRO A 254 -12.51 -12.81 7.94
N TRP A 255 -12.32 -11.60 8.49
CA TRP A 255 -11.10 -11.20 9.18
C TRP A 255 -10.66 -12.22 10.21
N HIS A 256 -9.37 -12.60 10.18
CA HIS A 256 -8.75 -13.59 11.06
C HIS A 256 -9.45 -14.96 11.08
N THR A 257 -10.12 -15.33 9.97
CA THR A 257 -10.71 -16.67 9.78
C THR A 257 -10.16 -17.34 8.53
N ASP A 258 -10.34 -18.67 8.42
CA ASP A 258 -9.94 -19.43 7.23
C ASP A 258 -10.80 -19.09 5.99
N GLU A 259 -11.82 -18.22 6.17
CA GLU A 259 -12.68 -17.71 5.10
C GLU A 259 -12.13 -16.44 4.42
N ASP A 260 -11.04 -15.84 4.93
CA ASP A 260 -10.38 -14.73 4.23
C ASP A 260 -9.64 -15.25 2.99
N THR A 261 -10.41 -15.43 1.94
CA THR A 261 -10.02 -16.05 0.66
C THR A 261 -10.41 -15.18 -0.52
N MET A 262 -9.82 -15.44 -1.70
CA MET A 262 -10.00 -14.63 -2.91
C MET A 262 -11.45 -14.48 -3.38
N ASP A 263 -12.33 -15.42 -3.04
CA ASP A 263 -13.77 -15.32 -3.37
C ASP A 263 -14.52 -14.28 -2.54
N LYS A 264 -13.94 -13.75 -1.49
CA LYS A 264 -14.48 -12.63 -0.70
C LYS A 264 -14.11 -11.26 -1.27
N LEU A 265 -13.09 -11.21 -2.12
CA LEU A 265 -12.55 -9.97 -2.67
C LEU A 265 -13.19 -9.60 -4.01
N SER A 266 -13.06 -8.33 -4.39
CA SER A 266 -13.53 -7.77 -5.64
C SER A 266 -12.45 -6.94 -6.34
N PRO A 267 -12.20 -7.16 -7.65
CA PRO A 267 -11.37 -6.25 -8.44
C PRO A 267 -11.86 -4.79 -8.38
N GLN A 268 -13.18 -4.59 -8.29
CA GLN A 268 -13.77 -3.26 -8.21
C GLN A 268 -13.38 -2.52 -6.93
N SER A 269 -13.34 -3.21 -5.79
CA SER A 269 -12.93 -2.60 -4.52
C SER A 269 -11.48 -2.14 -4.56
N LEU A 270 -10.58 -2.98 -5.09
CA LEU A 270 -9.18 -2.61 -5.32
C LEU A 270 -9.04 -1.43 -6.28
N GLU A 271 -9.86 -1.38 -7.34
CA GLU A 271 -9.87 -0.26 -8.31
C GLU A 271 -10.30 1.04 -7.64
N ILE A 272 -11.35 1.01 -6.82
CA ILE A 272 -11.86 2.18 -6.10
C ILE A 272 -10.78 2.74 -5.19
N VAL A 273 -10.22 1.90 -4.29
CA VAL A 273 -9.19 2.36 -3.35
C VAL A 273 -7.92 2.79 -4.07
N GLY A 274 -7.43 2.01 -5.03
CA GLY A 274 -6.22 2.33 -5.78
C GLY A 274 -6.36 3.62 -6.60
N THR A 275 -7.52 3.87 -7.21
CA THR A 275 -7.80 5.12 -7.94
C THR A 275 -7.82 6.33 -7.01
N VAL A 276 -8.45 6.19 -5.82
CA VAL A 276 -8.45 7.27 -4.81
C VAL A 276 -7.03 7.54 -4.31
N VAL A 277 -6.25 6.51 -3.99
CA VAL A 277 -4.85 6.66 -3.54
C VAL A 277 -4.00 7.35 -4.62
N LEU A 278 -4.15 6.95 -5.89
CA LEU A 278 -3.43 7.57 -7.00
C LEU A 278 -3.79 9.06 -7.18
N ASP A 279 -5.06 9.44 -7.08
CA ASP A 279 -5.50 10.83 -7.13
C ASP A 279 -4.98 11.63 -5.93
N VAL A 280 -4.95 11.03 -4.74
CA VAL A 280 -4.38 11.66 -3.54
C VAL A 280 -2.87 11.91 -3.68
N ILE A 281 -2.10 10.98 -4.25
CA ILE A 281 -0.69 11.19 -4.59
C ILE A 281 -0.56 12.44 -5.48
N GLN A 282 -1.32 12.52 -6.56
CA GLN A 282 -1.30 13.67 -7.48
C GLN A 282 -1.71 14.99 -6.81
N ARG A 283 -2.68 14.96 -5.90
CA ARG A 283 -3.10 16.15 -5.13
C ARG A 283 -2.03 16.63 -4.16
N LEU A 284 -1.33 15.70 -3.50
CA LEU A 284 -0.21 16.03 -2.62
C LEU A 284 0.99 16.60 -3.38
N GLU A 285 1.28 16.09 -4.59
CA GLU A 285 2.34 16.64 -5.45
C GLU A 285 2.09 18.10 -5.88
N ARG A 286 0.82 18.52 -5.96
CA ARG A 286 0.43 19.89 -6.31
C ARG A 286 0.45 20.88 -5.13
N GLN A 287 0.64 20.43 -3.90
CA GLN A 287 0.74 21.22 -2.69
C GLN A 287 2.21 21.57 -2.36
#